data_980c2c5fa39c3422379cf65af13430db
#
_entry.id   980c2c5fa39c3422379cf65af13430db
#
_cell.length_a   1.000
_cell.length_b   1.000
_cell.length_c   1.000
_cell.angle_alpha   90.00
_cell.angle_beta   90.00
_cell.angle_gamma   90.00
#
_symmetry.space_group_name_H-M   'P 1'
#
loop_
_entity.id
_entity.type
_entity.pdbx_description
1 polymer ?
#
loop_
_entity_poly.entity_id
_entity_poly.type
_entity_poly.pdbx_seq_one_letter_code
_entity_poly.pdbx_strand_id
1 'polypeptide(L)'
;VNEINFNYDTIERILIPINIPYIRMNTGLPIFIDWKHHAFKYDEIIMWKKRIDLAQKFYQTSIFEKQKEILININKIDYISHILIEKKQLKPKCLNLIDHKIFALINASTCYELD
;
A
#
# COMPACT_ATOMS: atom_id res chain seq x y z
N VAL A 1 17.63 3.03 -11.30
CA VAL A 1 16.73 3.43 -10.39
C VAL A 1 17.21 3.95 -9.08
N ASN A 2 16.87 5.08 -8.79
CA ASN A 2 17.49 5.72 -7.67
C ASN A 2 16.50 6.12 -6.66
N GLU A 3 16.33 5.28 -5.67
CA GLU A 3 15.60 5.66 -4.52
C GLU A 3 16.49 6.52 -3.71
N ILE A 4 16.35 7.76 -3.89
CA ILE A 4 17.30 8.67 -3.37
C ILE A 4 17.11 8.87 -1.90
N ASN A 5 18.06 8.44 -1.12
CA ASN A 5 18.14 8.80 0.30
C ASN A 5 16.92 8.44 1.13
N PHE A 6 16.07 7.56 0.65
CA PHE A 6 14.94 7.13 1.43
C PHE A 6 15.36 6.01 2.37
N ASN A 7 15.02 6.15 3.62
CA ASN A 7 15.34 5.15 4.62
C ASN A 7 14.23 4.09 4.68
N TYR A 8 14.47 2.95 4.06
CA TYR A 8 13.47 1.88 4.02
C TYR A 8 13.18 1.27 5.38
N ASP A 9 14.06 1.52 6.36
CA ASP A 9 13.82 1.02 7.72
C ASP A 9 12.59 1.65 8.36
N THR A 10 12.10 2.77 7.83
CA THR A 10 10.90 3.41 8.35
C THR A 10 9.62 2.75 7.87
N ILE A 11 9.71 1.83 6.91
CA ILE A 11 8.53 1.16 6.38
C ILE A 11 8.17 -0.01 7.27
N GLU A 12 6.99 0.08 7.90
CA GLU A 12 6.47 -1.02 8.71
C GLU A 12 5.67 -2.00 7.86
N ARG A 13 4.84 -1.49 6.96
CA ARG A 13 4.09 -2.30 6.02
C ARG A 13 3.64 -1.43 4.87
N ILE A 14 3.72 -1.97 3.66
CA ILE A 14 3.41 -1.21 2.46
C ILE A 14 2.19 -1.79 1.76
N LEU A 15 1.32 -0.90 1.27
CA LEU A 15 0.19 -1.27 0.43
C LEU A 15 0.60 -1.06 -1.02
N ILE A 16 0.45 -2.10 -1.84
CA ILE A 16 0.79 -2.01 -3.26
C ILE A 16 -0.41 -2.39 -4.12
N PRO A 17 -0.47 -1.92 -5.37
CA PRO A 17 -1.56 -2.28 -6.27
C PRO A 17 -1.59 -3.78 -6.56
N ILE A 18 -2.79 -4.35 -6.54
CA ILE A 18 -2.98 -5.78 -6.71
C ILE A 18 -2.58 -6.26 -8.09
N ASN A 19 -2.84 -5.44 -9.09
CA ASN A 19 -2.61 -5.83 -10.48
C ASN A 19 -1.15 -5.69 -10.92
N ILE A 20 -0.24 -5.51 -9.98
CA ILE A 20 1.19 -5.40 -10.28
C ILE A 20 1.97 -6.35 -9.37
N PRO A 21 1.68 -7.66 -9.43
CA PRO A 21 2.32 -8.60 -8.52
C PRO A 21 3.81 -8.80 -8.79
N TYR A 22 4.27 -8.44 -10.00
CA TYR A 22 5.67 -8.58 -10.33
C TYR A 22 6.53 -7.45 -9.76
N ILE A 23 5.91 -6.42 -9.20
CA ILE A 23 6.67 -5.40 -8.51
C ILE A 23 7.07 -5.98 -7.17
N ARG A 24 8.08 -6.79 -7.23
CA ARG A 24 8.59 -7.36 -6.02
C ARG A 24 9.45 -6.35 -5.35
N MET A 25 9.19 -6.20 -4.10
CA MET A 25 10.12 -5.49 -3.27
C MET A 25 11.17 -6.51 -2.90
N ASN A 26 12.19 -6.61 -3.71
CA ASN A 26 13.28 -7.54 -3.44
C ASN A 26 14.02 -7.20 -2.15
N THR A 27 13.54 -6.22 -1.47
CA THR A 27 14.09 -5.77 -0.21
C THR A 27 13.60 -6.56 0.99
N GLY A 28 12.59 -7.42 0.79
CA GLY A 28 12.00 -8.17 1.90
C GLY A 28 11.06 -7.37 2.76
N LEU A 29 10.62 -6.20 2.29
CA LEU A 29 9.71 -5.36 3.07
C LEU A 29 8.35 -6.02 3.25
N PRO A 30 7.73 -5.86 4.42
CA PRO A 30 6.38 -6.39 4.64
C PRO A 30 5.36 -5.71 3.74
N ILE A 31 4.49 -6.50 3.13
CA ILE A 31 3.42 -5.97 2.30
C ILE A 31 2.09 -6.44 2.86
N PHE A 32 1.02 -5.65 2.59
CA PHE A 32 -0.30 -5.94 3.12
C PHE A 32 -0.86 -7.25 2.60
N ILE A 33 -0.64 -7.54 1.32
CA ILE A 33 -1.03 -8.82 0.72
C ILE A 33 0.23 -9.54 0.30
N ASP A 34 0.52 -10.66 0.96
CA ASP A 34 1.71 -11.43 0.66
C ASP A 34 1.36 -12.55 -0.32
N TRP A 35 1.72 -12.34 -1.58
CA TRP A 35 1.42 -13.30 -2.63
C TRP A 35 2.27 -14.57 -2.54
N LYS A 36 3.32 -14.56 -1.73
CA LYS A 36 4.18 -15.74 -1.57
C LYS A 36 3.59 -16.74 -0.59
N HIS A 37 2.74 -16.27 0.29
CA HIS A 37 2.11 -17.16 1.26
C HIS A 37 0.85 -17.73 0.69
N HIS A 38 0.72 -19.06 0.81
CA HIS A 38 -0.51 -19.71 0.45
C HIS A 38 -1.32 -19.93 1.72
N ALA A 39 -2.57 -19.52 1.68
CA ALA A 39 -3.47 -19.75 2.79
C ALA A 39 -4.05 -21.15 2.67
N PHE A 40 -3.75 -22.00 3.63
CA PHE A 40 -4.25 -23.38 3.62
C PHE A 40 -5.44 -23.59 4.55
N LYS A 41 -5.56 -22.74 5.56
CA LYS A 41 -6.68 -22.84 6.50
C LYS A 41 -7.82 -21.94 6.04
N TYR A 42 -9.03 -22.36 6.37
CA TYR A 42 -10.23 -21.66 5.91
C TYR A 42 -10.28 -20.21 6.36
N ASP A 43 -10.01 -19.94 7.62
CA ASP A 43 -10.03 -18.56 8.12
C ASP A 43 -8.90 -17.72 7.54
N GLU A 44 -7.77 -18.34 7.19
CA GLU A 44 -6.70 -17.61 6.50
C GLU A 44 -7.10 -17.21 5.10
N ILE A 45 -7.85 -18.10 4.41
CA ILE A 45 -8.35 -17.80 3.07
C ILE A 45 -9.33 -16.62 3.13
N ILE A 46 -10.23 -16.63 4.11
CA ILE A 46 -11.21 -15.56 4.26
C ILE A 46 -10.51 -14.23 4.54
N MET A 47 -9.51 -14.23 5.42
CA MET A 47 -8.78 -13.01 5.73
C MET A 47 -8.00 -12.51 4.52
N TRP A 48 -7.41 -13.43 3.76
CA TRP A 48 -6.66 -13.07 2.55
C TRP A 48 -7.57 -12.41 1.52
N LYS A 49 -8.76 -12.98 1.31
CA LYS A 49 -9.74 -12.39 0.39
C LYS A 49 -10.20 -11.02 0.86
N LYS A 50 -10.37 -10.85 2.16
CA LYS A 50 -10.75 -9.55 2.72
C LYS A 50 -9.69 -8.49 2.46
N ARG A 51 -8.41 -8.87 2.59
CA ARG A 51 -7.31 -7.95 2.28
C ARG A 51 -7.32 -7.55 0.81
N ILE A 52 -7.53 -8.52 -0.08
CA ILE A 52 -7.60 -8.25 -1.51
C ILE A 52 -8.75 -7.30 -1.83
N ASP A 53 -9.93 -7.55 -1.27
CA ASP A 53 -11.09 -6.70 -1.52
C ASP A 53 -10.84 -5.26 -1.09
N LEU A 54 -10.27 -5.07 0.09
CA LEU A 54 -10.01 -3.73 0.61
C LEU A 54 -8.97 -3.00 -0.24
N ALA A 55 -7.90 -3.68 -0.61
CA ALA A 55 -6.86 -3.08 -1.44
C ALA A 55 -7.42 -2.71 -2.81
N GLN A 56 -8.23 -3.60 -3.39
CA GLN A 56 -8.86 -3.34 -4.68
C GLN A 56 -9.74 -2.09 -4.62
N LYS A 57 -10.58 -1.99 -3.59
CA LYS A 57 -11.44 -0.83 -3.42
C LYS A 57 -10.64 0.45 -3.26
N PHE A 58 -9.54 0.38 -2.51
CA PHE A 58 -8.70 1.54 -2.32
C PHE A 58 -8.16 2.08 -3.65
N TYR A 59 -7.64 1.19 -4.49
CA TYR A 59 -7.04 1.62 -5.75
C TYR A 59 -8.06 1.93 -6.83
N GLN A 60 -9.29 1.45 -6.71
CA GLN A 60 -10.34 1.71 -7.69
C GLN A 60 -11.06 3.03 -7.45
N THR A 61 -11.01 3.57 -6.25
CA THR A 61 -11.70 4.82 -5.98
C THR A 61 -10.74 6.01 -6.16
N SER A 62 -11.25 7.08 -6.73
CA SER A 62 -10.49 8.31 -6.91
C SER A 62 -10.86 9.37 -5.89
N ILE A 63 -11.86 9.12 -5.07
CA ILE A 63 -12.35 10.09 -4.10
C ILE A 63 -11.53 9.98 -2.82
N PHE A 64 -10.88 11.08 -2.45
CA PHE A 64 -9.96 11.10 -1.31
C PHE A 64 -10.62 10.62 -0.01
N GLU A 65 -11.81 11.11 0.29
CA GLU A 65 -12.48 10.75 1.54
C GLU A 65 -12.82 9.26 1.60
N LYS A 66 -13.17 8.68 0.47
CA LYS A 66 -13.44 7.24 0.40
C LYS A 66 -12.18 6.43 0.55
N GLN A 67 -11.10 6.89 -0.06
CA GLN A 67 -9.80 6.23 0.11
C GLN A 67 -9.36 6.25 1.57
N LYS A 68 -9.56 7.38 2.23
CA LYS A 68 -9.22 7.51 3.65
C LYS A 68 -10.03 6.52 4.49
N GLU A 69 -11.33 6.41 4.22
CA GLU A 69 -12.20 5.50 4.94
C GLU A 69 -11.77 4.05 4.74
N ILE A 70 -11.45 3.67 3.51
CA ILE A 70 -10.98 2.33 3.21
C ILE A 70 -9.65 2.06 3.93
N LEU A 71 -8.76 3.04 3.93
CA LEU A 71 -7.47 2.90 4.58
C LEU A 71 -7.62 2.74 6.09
N ILE A 72 -8.57 3.43 6.70
CA ILE A 72 -8.86 3.24 8.11
C ILE A 72 -9.29 1.79 8.37
N ASN A 73 -10.12 1.23 7.49
CA ASN A 73 -10.54 -0.16 7.62
C ASN A 73 -9.38 -1.14 7.42
N ILE A 74 -8.49 -0.84 6.48
CA ILE A 74 -7.28 -1.64 6.28
C ILE A 74 -6.43 -1.64 7.54
N ASN A 75 -6.26 -0.48 8.16
CA ASN A 75 -5.45 -0.35 9.36
C ASN A 75 -6.00 -1.10 10.56
N LYS A 76 -7.28 -1.44 10.54
CA LYS A 76 -7.85 -2.28 11.58
C LYS A 76 -7.36 -3.71 11.49
N ILE A 77 -6.92 -4.13 10.31
CA ILE A 77 -6.37 -5.47 10.10
C ILE A 77 -4.87 -5.44 10.35
N ASP A 78 -4.17 -4.56 9.63
CA ASP A 78 -2.75 -4.36 9.78
C ASP A 78 -2.43 -2.91 9.49
N TYR A 79 -1.59 -2.31 10.31
CA TYR A 79 -1.19 -0.93 10.13
C TYR A 79 -0.37 -0.77 8.84
N ILE A 80 -0.76 0.19 8.01
CA ILE A 80 -0.07 0.52 6.78
C ILE A 80 0.70 1.82 7.00
N SER A 81 2.02 1.75 6.90
CA SER A 81 2.85 2.94 7.05
C SER A 81 3.01 3.68 5.73
N HIS A 82 3.09 2.93 4.63
CA HIS A 82 3.35 3.52 3.32
C HIS A 82 2.47 2.91 2.25
N ILE A 83 2.25 3.67 1.17
CA ILE A 83 1.40 3.23 0.06
C ILE A 83 2.15 3.49 -1.22
N LEU A 84 2.16 2.49 -2.12
CA LEU A 84 2.70 2.65 -3.46
C LEU A 84 1.56 2.93 -4.41
N ILE A 85 1.66 4.02 -5.17
CA ILE A 85 0.64 4.41 -6.15
C ILE A 85 1.32 4.75 -7.47
N GLU A 86 0.53 4.82 -8.53
CA GLU A 86 1.05 5.34 -9.79
C GLU A 86 1.26 6.85 -9.64
N LYS A 87 2.35 7.32 -10.22
CA LYS A 87 2.75 8.71 -10.11
C LYS A 87 1.65 9.67 -10.57
N LYS A 88 0.91 9.27 -11.60
CA LYS A 88 -0.18 10.10 -12.13
C LYS A 88 -1.34 10.27 -11.16
N GLN A 89 -1.41 9.42 -10.15
CA GLN A 89 -2.47 9.48 -9.14
C GLN A 89 -2.02 10.21 -7.87
N LEU A 90 -0.80 10.69 -7.87
CA LEU A 90 -0.25 11.37 -6.70
C LEU A 90 -0.98 12.69 -6.45
N LYS A 91 -1.49 12.84 -5.24
CA LYS A 91 -2.19 14.06 -4.87
C LYS A 91 -1.19 15.16 -4.51
N PRO A 92 -1.53 16.42 -4.79
CA PRO A 92 -0.57 17.52 -4.57
C PRO A 92 -0.04 17.62 -3.15
N LYS A 93 -0.84 17.25 -2.17
CA LYS A 93 -0.42 17.36 -0.77
C LYS A 93 0.39 16.18 -0.27
N CYS A 94 0.57 15.17 -1.11
CA CYS A 94 1.30 13.97 -0.72
C CYS A 94 2.71 14.03 -1.26
N LEU A 95 3.67 13.80 -0.39
CA LEU A 95 5.08 13.82 -0.77
C LEU A 95 5.50 12.46 -1.31
N ASN A 96 6.09 12.47 -2.51
CA ASN A 96 6.67 11.25 -3.08
C ASN A 96 8.05 11.02 -2.47
N LEU A 97 8.23 9.84 -1.89
CA LEU A 97 9.45 9.51 -1.17
C LEU A 97 10.52 8.81 -2.00
N ILE A 98 10.19 8.44 -3.24
CA ILE A 98 11.13 7.74 -4.11
C ILE A 98 11.19 8.42 -5.47
N ASP A 99 12.25 8.09 -6.22
CA ASP A 99 12.41 8.59 -7.58
C ASP A 99 12.23 7.43 -8.55
N HIS A 100 11.02 7.29 -9.08
CA HIS A 100 10.69 6.23 -10.01
C HIS A 100 9.89 6.82 -11.17
N LYS A 101 10.01 6.21 -12.35
CA LYS A 101 9.35 6.72 -13.54
C LYS A 101 7.83 6.65 -13.44
N ILE A 102 7.32 5.59 -12.86
CA ILE A 102 5.90 5.26 -12.92
C ILE A 102 5.23 5.38 -11.57
N PHE A 103 5.94 5.01 -10.51
CA PHE A 103 5.36 4.89 -9.18
C PHE A 103 5.82 5.94 -8.22
N ALA A 104 4.97 6.21 -7.23
CA ALA A 104 5.28 7.08 -6.12
C ALA A 104 5.05 6.31 -4.83
N LEU A 105 5.89 6.57 -3.83
CA LEU A 105 5.73 6.01 -2.51
C LEU A 105 5.37 7.14 -1.55
N ILE A 106 4.28 6.98 -0.83
CA ILE A 106 3.80 8.03 0.06
C ILE A 106 3.63 7.49 1.48
N ASN A 107 3.71 8.38 2.45
CA ASN A 107 3.44 8.05 3.85
C ASN A 107 1.93 8.08 4.06
N ALA A 108 1.35 6.97 4.49
CA ALA A 108 -0.10 6.85 4.60
C ALA A 108 -0.71 7.83 5.59
N SER A 109 -0.12 7.92 6.78
CA SER A 109 -0.67 8.78 7.83
C SER A 109 -0.63 10.25 7.44
N THR A 110 0.48 10.68 6.87
CA THR A 110 0.66 12.07 6.48
C THR A 110 -0.23 12.45 5.31
N CYS A 111 -0.24 11.59 4.28
CA CYS A 111 -1.00 11.88 3.07
C CYS A 111 -2.50 11.91 3.32
N TYR A 112 -3.01 10.97 4.11
CA TYR A 112 -4.45 10.86 4.37
C TYR A 112 -4.87 11.44 5.71
N GLU A 113 -3.94 12.09 6.42
CA GLU A 113 -4.25 12.76 7.68
C GLU A 113 -4.85 11.80 8.71
N LEU A 114 -4.23 10.65 8.84
CA LEU A 114 -4.65 9.67 9.81
C LEU A 114 -4.05 10.00 11.18
N ASP A 115 -4.80 9.69 12.21
CA ASP A 115 -4.32 9.92 13.58
C ASP A 115 -3.42 8.79 14.07
#